data_ab2da1da28c8d765d6389e9537d35011
#
_entry.id   ab2da1da28c8d765d6389e9537d35011
#
_cell.length_a   1.000
_cell.length_b   1.000
_cell.length_c   1.000
_cell.angle_alpha   90.00
_cell.angle_beta   90.00
_cell.angle_gamma   90.00
#
_symmetry.space_group_name_H-M   'P 1'
#
loop_
_entity.id
_entity.type
_entity.pdbx_description
1 polymer ?
#
loop_
_entity_poly.entity_id
_entity_poly.type
_entity_poly.pdbx_seq_one_letter_code
_entity_poly.pdbx_strand_id
1 'polypeptide(L)'
;MATTIKSTGLDFESIKSNLKTFLASKEEFTDYNFEASGLSNILDVLAYNTHYNALTANYALNESFIGTAQLRSSLVSLSEGIGYIPDSRKSAVSKVKLNVNLSGQSNLPAKLTIASGFVFNSIIDGITYKFQTVAPLSAVNNGADIFFFKTADGIENIDLKEGVAKTKTFIAGPATENDVYIIPDKTLDLTTAIVKVYETSASTTFTTYESILTASAITSASTLYVLKESPNGYFELTFGNGTTLGKSPVAGNKIVVEYLSSSGADANNADVFTPVNQFSFSNNLGSTVNVDFNVTTVNNSSGGTEKESIESIRKNAPFQYAAQNRMVTAADYSSLILRNFSNYINDIKTWGGEDHDIPEFGSVYVSIDFISGLEAETIASIKRDIVELADQLSIISFKLKFKDPVKTYVSTDLVFQFNPSLSTLSLNTIQDNVRTTVGNYFANSVGKFEQSFRRSNLLTLVDAVSPAVLSSRSDVKMHQRLIPQVITTNDDNTTTTTSKLGVATDYIVRYPVNIDAPDDVNNKITSSTFTYLNRSCILRNRLRTNIIEIIDLSTNKPIIDNIGSYNVDGTLTLIGFAPESIAGGVSFIKIFAVPANQSAISPVRDSILQYDEQESSFRGNVVSST
;
A
#
# COMPACT_ATOMS: atom_id res chain seq x y z
N MET A 1 -1.75 8.14 17.84
CA MET A 1 -2.09 9.56 18.13
C MET A 1 -0.80 10.31 18.41
N ALA A 2 -0.56 11.42 17.72
CA ALA A 2 0.58 12.29 18.06
C ALA A 2 0.41 12.82 19.48
N THR A 3 1.40 12.62 20.33
CA THR A 3 1.43 13.19 21.68
C THR A 3 1.68 14.68 21.56
N THR A 4 0.74 15.50 22.01
CA THR A 4 0.93 16.97 22.04
C THR A 4 1.77 17.38 23.23
N ILE A 5 2.76 18.26 23.00
CA ILE A 5 3.58 18.86 24.04
C ILE A 5 2.90 20.16 24.50
N LYS A 6 2.75 20.32 25.81
CA LYS A 6 2.22 21.56 26.41
C LYS A 6 3.29 22.17 27.29
N SER A 7 3.76 23.36 26.95
CA SER A 7 4.76 24.10 27.74
C SER A 7 4.13 25.17 28.64
N THR A 8 2.92 25.64 28.29
CA THR A 8 2.23 26.71 29.02
C THR A 8 0.75 26.35 29.19
N GLY A 9 0.13 26.84 30.26
CA GLY A 9 -1.31 26.76 30.48
C GLY A 9 -2.08 27.58 29.45
N LEU A 10 -3.16 27.03 28.90
CA LEU A 10 -4.00 27.67 27.88
C LEU A 10 -5.35 28.16 28.42
N ASP A 11 -5.63 27.91 29.71
CA ASP A 11 -6.91 28.26 30.28
C ASP A 11 -7.05 29.75 30.55
N PHE A 12 -7.97 30.40 29.85
CA PHE A 12 -8.23 31.84 29.93
C PHE A 12 -8.62 32.29 31.34
N GLU A 13 -9.52 31.52 32.00
CA GLU A 13 -10.00 31.85 33.34
C GLU A 13 -8.87 31.78 34.38
N SER A 14 -8.00 30.78 34.27
CA SER A 14 -6.82 30.63 35.12
C SER A 14 -5.84 31.80 34.94
N ILE A 15 -5.62 32.26 33.70
CA ILE A 15 -4.76 33.41 33.40
C ILE A 15 -5.38 34.66 34.00
N LYS A 16 -6.68 34.91 33.81
CA LYS A 16 -7.40 36.06 34.36
C LYS A 16 -7.36 36.03 35.89
N SER A 17 -7.62 34.88 36.51
CA SER A 17 -7.56 34.71 37.97
C SER A 17 -6.16 35.04 38.53
N ASN A 18 -5.10 34.55 37.89
CA ASN A 18 -3.73 34.84 38.28
C ASN A 18 -3.40 36.32 38.16
N LEU A 19 -3.85 37.00 37.10
CA LEU A 19 -3.68 38.45 36.92
C LEU A 19 -4.40 39.24 38.03
N LYS A 20 -5.64 38.85 38.39
CA LYS A 20 -6.39 39.45 39.50
C LYS A 20 -5.66 39.23 40.83
N THR A 21 -5.21 38.02 41.11
CA THR A 21 -4.47 37.67 42.34
C THR A 21 -3.17 38.48 42.43
N PHE A 22 -2.45 38.62 41.31
CA PHE A 22 -1.22 39.42 41.26
C PHE A 22 -1.50 40.89 41.57
N LEU A 23 -2.54 41.51 40.97
CA LEU A 23 -2.89 42.91 41.21
C LEU A 23 -3.39 43.11 42.64
N ALA A 24 -4.21 42.20 43.18
CA ALA A 24 -4.69 42.25 44.56
C ALA A 24 -3.55 42.15 45.61
N SER A 25 -2.37 41.63 45.23
CA SER A 25 -1.19 41.58 46.07
C SER A 25 -0.44 42.91 46.16
N LYS A 26 -0.83 43.94 45.36
CA LYS A 26 -0.23 45.28 45.36
C LYS A 26 -1.01 46.20 46.29
N GLU A 27 -0.30 47.09 47.04
CA GLU A 27 -0.89 47.98 48.03
C GLU A 27 -1.96 48.90 47.43
N GLU A 28 -1.79 49.30 46.16
CA GLU A 28 -2.70 50.21 45.47
C GLU A 28 -4.05 49.57 45.08
N PHE A 29 -4.14 48.23 45.10
CA PHE A 29 -5.32 47.47 44.65
C PHE A 29 -5.91 46.52 45.68
N THR A 30 -5.52 46.61 46.95
CA THR A 30 -5.89 45.67 48.02
C THR A 30 -7.40 45.54 48.21
N ASP A 31 -8.18 46.60 48.08
CA ASP A 31 -9.64 46.64 48.24
C ASP A 31 -10.40 46.84 46.92
N TYR A 32 -9.72 46.66 45.78
CA TYR A 32 -10.33 46.94 44.48
C TYR A 32 -11.20 45.82 43.98
N ASN A 33 -12.47 46.13 43.66
CA ASN A 33 -13.38 45.13 43.07
C ASN A 33 -13.18 45.04 41.55
N PHE A 34 -12.43 44.05 41.11
CA PHE A 34 -12.13 43.82 39.69
C PHE A 34 -13.36 43.44 38.88
N GLU A 35 -14.42 42.85 39.47
CA GLU A 35 -15.59 42.34 38.73
C GLU A 35 -16.50 43.46 38.22
N ALA A 36 -16.58 44.56 38.93
CA ALA A 36 -17.48 45.68 38.63
C ALA A 36 -16.79 46.91 37.99
N SER A 37 -15.55 46.76 37.53
CA SER A 37 -14.74 47.91 37.07
C SER A 37 -14.34 47.81 35.59
N GLY A 38 -14.08 48.97 34.97
CA GLY A 38 -13.49 49.05 33.63
C GLY A 38 -12.13 48.36 33.52
N LEU A 39 -11.41 48.17 34.66
CA LEU A 39 -10.15 47.46 34.73
C LEU A 39 -10.36 45.95 34.44
N SER A 40 -11.54 45.38 34.73
CA SER A 40 -11.87 44.02 34.39
C SER A 40 -11.79 43.77 32.88
N ASN A 41 -12.27 44.69 32.06
CA ASN A 41 -12.18 44.61 30.60
C ASN A 41 -10.73 44.63 30.09
N ILE A 42 -9.86 45.42 30.77
CA ILE A 42 -8.43 45.46 30.43
C ILE A 42 -7.76 44.12 30.81
N LEU A 43 -8.12 43.56 31.96
CA LEU A 43 -7.63 42.21 32.35
C LEU A 43 -8.10 41.12 31.38
N ASP A 44 -9.32 41.24 30.86
CA ASP A 44 -9.82 40.31 29.83
C ASP A 44 -9.01 40.41 28.55
N VAL A 45 -8.68 41.61 28.08
CA VAL A 45 -7.83 41.83 26.91
C VAL A 45 -6.41 41.27 27.13
N LEU A 46 -5.84 41.52 28.33
CA LEU A 46 -4.50 40.99 28.69
C LEU A 46 -4.51 39.45 28.78
N ALA A 47 -5.53 38.88 29.42
CA ALA A 47 -5.69 37.43 29.52
C ALA A 47 -5.88 36.80 28.15
N TYR A 48 -6.67 37.42 27.27
CA TYR A 48 -6.87 36.99 25.88
C TYR A 48 -5.56 37.03 25.08
N ASN A 49 -4.79 38.13 25.17
CA ASN A 49 -3.49 38.24 24.51
C ASN A 49 -2.51 37.16 25.03
N THR A 50 -2.45 36.97 26.36
CA THR A 50 -1.61 35.93 26.96
C THR A 50 -2.02 34.54 26.53
N HIS A 51 -3.32 34.25 26.47
CA HIS A 51 -3.87 33.00 25.97
C HIS A 51 -3.43 32.76 24.51
N TYR A 52 -3.55 33.76 23.63
CA TYR A 52 -3.11 33.66 22.23
C TYR A 52 -1.60 33.46 22.12
N ASN A 53 -0.81 34.16 22.91
CA ASN A 53 0.64 33.97 22.93
C ASN A 53 1.04 32.59 23.40
N ALA A 54 0.37 32.08 24.43
CA ALA A 54 0.57 30.71 24.93
C ALA A 54 0.16 29.63 23.88
N LEU A 55 -0.97 29.86 23.18
CA LEU A 55 -1.41 28.99 22.08
C LEU A 55 -0.36 28.98 20.96
N THR A 56 0.10 30.15 20.52
CA THR A 56 1.12 30.28 19.47
C THR A 56 2.44 29.61 19.87
N ALA A 57 2.87 29.80 21.13
CA ALA A 57 4.08 29.18 21.66
C ALA A 57 3.97 27.64 21.69
N ASN A 58 2.83 27.11 22.17
CA ASN A 58 2.59 25.66 22.17
C ASN A 58 2.51 25.11 20.75
N TYR A 59 1.89 25.84 19.82
CA TYR A 59 1.82 25.46 18.42
C TYR A 59 3.23 25.41 17.79
N ALA A 60 4.01 26.48 17.94
CA ALA A 60 5.38 26.54 17.43
C ALA A 60 6.27 25.43 18.03
N LEU A 61 6.09 25.12 19.32
CA LEU A 61 6.81 24.03 19.97
C LEU A 61 6.45 22.68 19.35
N ASN A 62 5.16 22.41 19.12
CA ASN A 62 4.73 21.15 18.51
C ASN A 62 5.21 21.03 17.06
N GLU A 63 5.25 22.11 16.31
CA GLU A 63 5.77 22.12 14.92
C GLU A 63 7.30 21.95 14.85
N SER A 64 8.02 22.02 15.96
CA SER A 64 9.49 21.87 16.00
C SER A 64 9.97 20.42 16.09
N PHE A 65 9.08 19.45 16.24
CA PHE A 65 9.43 18.03 16.38
C PHE A 65 8.68 17.17 15.40
N ILE A 66 9.37 16.21 14.76
CA ILE A 66 8.77 15.25 13.79
C ILE A 66 7.58 14.51 14.40
N GLY A 67 7.66 14.11 15.67
CA GLY A 67 6.61 13.35 16.35
C GLY A 67 5.31 14.12 16.59
N THR A 68 5.37 15.44 16.67
CA THR A 68 4.23 16.30 17.05
C THR A 68 3.81 17.30 15.96
N ALA A 69 4.65 17.57 14.97
CA ALA A 69 4.36 18.49 13.86
C ALA A 69 3.08 18.05 13.10
N GLN A 70 2.17 18.97 12.87
CA GLN A 70 0.89 18.74 12.18
C GLN A 70 0.87 19.30 10.76
N LEU A 71 1.63 20.36 10.51
CA LEU A 71 1.77 20.95 9.18
C LEU A 71 2.72 20.10 8.34
N ARG A 72 2.29 19.77 7.11
CA ARG A 72 3.14 19.07 6.15
C ARG A 72 4.44 19.83 5.88
N SER A 73 4.38 21.16 5.75
CA SER A 73 5.55 22.02 5.53
C SER A 73 6.62 21.87 6.62
N SER A 74 6.20 21.86 7.88
CA SER A 74 7.12 21.67 9.02
C SER A 74 7.72 20.27 9.00
N LEU A 75 6.88 19.27 8.76
CA LEU A 75 7.31 17.88 8.76
C LEU A 75 8.28 17.56 7.62
N VAL A 76 8.03 18.09 6.40
CA VAL A 76 8.95 17.97 5.26
C VAL A 76 10.30 18.58 5.59
N SER A 77 10.33 19.81 6.12
CA SER A 77 11.58 20.49 6.50
C SER A 77 12.35 19.74 7.60
N LEU A 78 11.65 19.21 8.61
CA LEU A 78 12.26 18.45 9.70
C LEU A 78 12.80 17.09 9.21
N SER A 79 12.07 16.41 8.34
CA SER A 79 12.49 15.13 7.77
C SER A 79 13.71 15.30 6.86
N GLU A 80 13.76 16.37 6.09
CA GLU A 80 14.93 16.73 5.28
C GLU A 80 16.18 16.94 6.15
N GLY A 81 16.04 17.59 7.30
CA GLY A 81 17.14 17.81 8.25
C GLY A 81 17.81 16.52 8.74
N ILE A 82 17.10 15.38 8.68
CA ILE A 82 17.64 14.06 8.98
C ILE A 82 17.91 13.20 7.72
N GLY A 83 17.86 13.82 6.52
CA GLY A 83 18.17 13.17 5.25
C GLY A 83 17.01 12.34 4.65
N TYR A 84 15.79 12.50 5.13
CA TYR A 84 14.60 11.86 4.57
C TYR A 84 13.91 12.76 3.56
N ILE A 85 13.76 12.29 2.32
CA ILE A 85 13.00 12.96 1.27
C ILE A 85 11.66 12.23 1.12
N PRO A 86 10.54 12.88 1.46
CA PRO A 86 9.21 12.28 1.31
C PRO A 86 8.90 11.92 -0.14
N ASP A 87 8.16 10.82 -0.34
CA ASP A 87 7.71 10.39 -1.65
C ASP A 87 6.74 11.42 -2.26
N SER A 88 6.99 11.75 -3.55
CA SER A 88 6.05 12.51 -4.36
C SER A 88 4.87 11.65 -4.78
N ARG A 89 3.92 12.25 -5.51
CA ARG A 89 2.94 11.50 -6.27
C ARG A 89 3.66 10.58 -7.26
N LYS A 90 3.22 9.31 -7.37
CA LYS A 90 3.80 8.33 -8.29
C LYS A 90 2.81 7.98 -9.40
N SER A 91 3.32 7.82 -10.59
CA SER A 91 2.55 7.46 -11.78
C SER A 91 2.15 5.99 -11.77
N ALA A 92 0.92 5.69 -12.18
CA ALA A 92 0.49 4.31 -12.42
C ALA A 92 1.23 3.71 -13.62
N VAL A 93 1.52 2.42 -13.55
CA VAL A 93 2.22 1.67 -14.61
C VAL A 93 1.36 0.50 -15.06
N SER A 94 1.20 0.34 -16.36
CA SER A 94 0.57 -0.83 -16.99
C SER A 94 1.58 -1.56 -17.84
N LYS A 95 1.46 -2.89 -17.93
CA LYS A 95 2.25 -3.70 -18.86
C LYS A 95 1.40 -4.09 -20.06
N VAL A 96 1.92 -3.79 -21.26
CA VAL A 96 1.25 -4.08 -22.53
C VAL A 96 2.17 -4.77 -23.51
N LYS A 97 1.60 -5.52 -24.45
CA LYS A 97 2.30 -5.98 -25.67
C LYS A 97 1.84 -5.13 -26.84
N LEU A 98 2.80 -4.62 -27.60
CA LEU A 98 2.55 -3.80 -28.77
C LEU A 98 3.01 -4.54 -30.03
N ASN A 99 2.15 -4.63 -31.03
CA ASN A 99 2.54 -5.09 -32.36
C ASN A 99 1.84 -4.28 -33.46
N VAL A 100 2.43 -4.31 -34.61
CA VAL A 100 1.81 -3.81 -35.85
C VAL A 100 1.81 -4.92 -36.91
N ASN A 101 0.70 -5.10 -37.57
CA ASN A 101 0.55 -6.04 -38.70
C ASN A 101 0.64 -5.27 -40.00
N LEU A 102 1.68 -5.52 -40.78
CA LEU A 102 1.97 -4.90 -42.05
C LEU A 102 1.76 -5.85 -43.23
N SER A 103 1.01 -6.94 -43.05
CA SER A 103 0.67 -7.87 -44.12
C SER A 103 0.02 -7.15 -45.29
N GLY A 104 0.56 -7.33 -46.50
CA GLY A 104 0.10 -6.64 -47.71
C GLY A 104 0.77 -5.30 -47.99
N GLN A 105 1.65 -4.82 -47.11
CA GLN A 105 2.55 -3.70 -47.40
C GLN A 105 3.82 -4.24 -48.07
N SER A 106 4.40 -3.43 -48.98
CA SER A 106 5.66 -3.79 -49.66
C SER A 106 6.81 -2.89 -49.23
N ASN A 107 8.03 -3.36 -49.45
CA ASN A 107 9.27 -2.64 -49.12
C ASN A 107 9.40 -2.29 -47.65
N LEU A 108 9.05 -3.25 -46.78
CA LEU A 108 9.13 -3.10 -45.34
C LEU A 108 10.56 -2.97 -44.85
N PRO A 109 10.85 -2.10 -43.88
CA PRO A 109 12.16 -2.04 -43.25
C PRO A 109 12.41 -3.29 -42.40
N ALA A 110 13.68 -3.66 -42.24
CA ALA A 110 14.06 -4.80 -41.39
C ALA A 110 13.76 -4.57 -39.90
N LYS A 111 13.74 -3.31 -39.48
CA LYS A 111 13.55 -2.89 -38.09
C LYS A 111 12.69 -1.63 -38.01
N LEU A 112 11.77 -1.62 -37.10
CA LEU A 112 10.97 -0.44 -36.72
C LEU A 112 11.40 0.02 -35.32
N THR A 113 11.31 1.33 -35.06
CA THR A 113 11.64 1.92 -33.78
C THR A 113 10.57 2.92 -33.36
N ILE A 114 10.26 2.94 -32.06
CA ILE A 114 9.41 3.94 -31.42
C ILE A 114 10.27 4.69 -30.43
N ALA A 115 10.24 6.01 -30.47
CA ALA A 115 10.89 6.82 -29.44
C ALA A 115 10.15 6.69 -28.10
N SER A 116 10.84 6.97 -26.99
CA SER A 116 10.18 7.16 -25.71
C SER A 116 9.17 8.31 -25.77
N GLY A 117 8.10 8.24 -24.95
CA GLY A 117 7.07 9.28 -24.92
C GLY A 117 5.95 9.10 -25.94
N PHE A 118 5.80 7.92 -26.56
CA PHE A 118 4.63 7.65 -27.40
C PHE A 118 3.38 7.48 -26.52
N VAL A 119 2.33 8.26 -26.82
CA VAL A 119 1.19 8.45 -25.90
C VAL A 119 -0.01 7.58 -26.29
N PHE A 120 -0.60 6.97 -25.29
CA PHE A 120 -1.87 6.24 -25.33
C PHE A 120 -2.87 6.89 -24.38
N ASN A 121 -4.15 6.84 -24.72
CA ASN A 121 -5.25 7.21 -23.85
C ASN A 121 -5.88 5.97 -23.24
N SER A 122 -6.27 6.05 -21.98
CA SER A 122 -7.14 5.09 -21.32
C SER A 122 -8.26 5.83 -20.60
N ILE A 123 -9.44 5.23 -20.51
CA ILE A 123 -10.62 5.83 -19.88
C ILE A 123 -10.93 5.01 -18.62
N ILE A 124 -10.91 5.67 -17.46
CA ILE A 124 -11.27 5.09 -16.17
C ILE A 124 -12.41 5.95 -15.60
N ASP A 125 -13.53 5.35 -15.27
CA ASP A 125 -14.72 6.04 -14.71
C ASP A 125 -15.16 7.28 -15.51
N GLY A 126 -15.00 7.23 -16.86
CA GLY A 126 -15.35 8.33 -17.77
C GLY A 126 -14.31 9.44 -17.87
N ILE A 127 -13.19 9.35 -17.20
CA ILE A 127 -12.07 10.30 -17.26
C ILE A 127 -10.95 9.72 -18.12
N THR A 128 -10.38 10.53 -19.01
CA THR A 128 -9.29 10.12 -19.90
C THR A 128 -7.95 10.41 -19.24
N TYR A 129 -7.14 9.37 -19.07
CA TYR A 129 -5.77 9.43 -18.60
C TYR A 129 -4.80 9.15 -19.75
N LYS A 130 -3.64 9.81 -19.70
CA LYS A 130 -2.57 9.64 -20.69
C LYS A 130 -1.50 8.71 -20.13
N PHE A 131 -1.15 7.71 -20.90
CA PHE A 131 -0.05 6.78 -20.63
C PHE A 131 0.98 6.92 -21.75
N GLN A 132 2.25 6.72 -21.44
CA GLN A 132 3.30 6.82 -22.46
C GLN A 132 4.42 5.80 -22.24
N THR A 133 5.12 5.49 -23.34
CA THR A 133 6.29 4.62 -23.29
C THR A 133 7.44 5.34 -22.59
N VAL A 134 8.10 4.67 -21.63
CA VAL A 134 9.21 5.26 -20.86
C VAL A 134 10.57 5.09 -21.53
N ALA A 135 10.71 4.10 -22.42
CA ALA A 135 11.94 3.78 -23.12
C ALA A 135 11.70 3.66 -24.63
N PRO A 136 12.74 3.82 -25.45
CA PRO A 136 12.64 3.54 -26.87
C PRO A 136 12.41 2.04 -27.10
N LEU A 137 11.56 1.71 -28.07
CA LEU A 137 11.18 0.35 -28.42
C LEU A 137 11.65 0.01 -29.82
N SER A 138 11.92 -1.25 -30.06
CA SER A 138 12.28 -1.73 -31.40
C SER A 138 11.56 -3.03 -31.74
N ALA A 139 11.24 -3.21 -33.00
CA ALA A 139 10.64 -4.42 -33.53
C ALA A 139 11.37 -4.86 -34.80
N VAL A 140 11.57 -6.17 -34.93
CA VAL A 140 12.17 -6.80 -36.12
C VAL A 140 11.09 -7.64 -36.78
N ASN A 141 11.08 -7.72 -38.10
CA ASN A 141 10.14 -8.55 -38.87
C ASN A 141 10.30 -10.03 -38.45
N ASN A 142 9.23 -10.67 -38.06
CA ASN A 142 9.20 -12.07 -37.67
C ASN A 142 9.02 -13.05 -38.86
N GLY A 143 9.04 -12.54 -40.11
CA GLY A 143 8.84 -13.32 -41.33
C GLY A 143 7.37 -13.44 -41.74
N ALA A 144 6.41 -12.97 -40.95
CA ALA A 144 4.97 -12.89 -41.28
C ALA A 144 4.49 -11.44 -41.40
N ASP A 145 5.40 -10.50 -41.61
CA ASP A 145 5.16 -9.06 -41.68
C ASP A 145 4.47 -8.49 -40.40
N ILE A 146 4.65 -9.14 -39.27
CA ILE A 146 4.18 -8.67 -37.97
C ILE A 146 5.39 -8.25 -37.14
N PHE A 147 5.36 -7.03 -36.66
CA PHE A 147 6.43 -6.43 -35.86
C PHE A 147 6.01 -6.37 -34.38
N PHE A 148 6.59 -7.22 -33.53
CA PHE A 148 6.44 -7.20 -32.08
C PHE A 148 7.47 -6.28 -31.46
N PHE A 149 7.02 -5.21 -30.82
CA PHE A 149 7.90 -4.25 -30.17
C PHE A 149 8.44 -4.81 -28.85
N LYS A 150 9.73 -4.56 -28.64
CA LYS A 150 10.48 -4.99 -27.46
C LYS A 150 11.32 -3.84 -26.93
N THR A 151 11.67 -3.89 -25.65
CA THR A 151 12.67 -3.02 -25.03
C THR A 151 14.07 -3.31 -25.60
N ALA A 152 15.06 -2.50 -25.24
CA ALA A 152 16.45 -2.74 -25.62
C ALA A 152 16.98 -4.11 -25.13
N ASP A 153 16.47 -4.59 -24.00
CA ASP A 153 16.81 -5.88 -23.38
C ASP A 153 16.03 -7.06 -23.97
N GLY A 154 15.22 -6.83 -24.99
CA GLY A 154 14.44 -7.86 -25.69
C GLY A 154 13.13 -8.25 -24.99
N ILE A 155 12.68 -7.52 -23.99
CA ILE A 155 11.45 -7.79 -23.25
C ILE A 155 10.23 -7.33 -24.04
N GLU A 156 9.24 -8.22 -24.22
CA GLU A 156 7.99 -7.95 -24.95
C GLU A 156 6.92 -7.23 -24.10
N ASN A 157 6.98 -7.39 -22.79
CA ASN A 157 6.09 -6.69 -21.86
C ASN A 157 6.61 -5.27 -21.65
N ILE A 158 5.92 -4.30 -22.24
CA ILE A 158 6.32 -2.91 -22.29
C ILE A 158 5.60 -2.14 -21.19
N ASP A 159 6.35 -1.35 -20.41
CA ASP A 159 5.76 -0.48 -19.40
C ASP A 159 5.22 0.79 -20.04
N LEU A 160 3.93 1.03 -19.85
CA LEU A 160 3.26 2.30 -20.09
C LEU A 160 3.08 3.03 -18.78
N LYS A 161 3.69 4.21 -18.65
CA LYS A 161 3.63 5.01 -17.43
C LYS A 161 2.64 6.17 -17.60
N GLU A 162 1.74 6.32 -16.64
CA GLU A 162 0.76 7.40 -16.62
C GLU A 162 1.43 8.74 -16.42
N GLY A 163 0.87 9.77 -17.01
CA GLY A 163 1.21 11.17 -16.77
C GLY A 163 1.33 11.99 -18.05
N VAL A 164 1.36 13.28 -17.83
CA VAL A 164 1.58 14.27 -18.88
C VAL A 164 3.04 14.70 -18.84
N ALA A 165 3.77 14.47 -19.93
CA ALA A 165 5.16 14.94 -20.04
C ALA A 165 5.22 16.46 -19.98
N LYS A 166 6.02 16.97 -19.06
CA LYS A 166 6.30 18.40 -18.88
C LYS A 166 7.80 18.65 -18.87
N THR A 167 8.15 19.84 -19.32
CA THR A 167 9.55 20.30 -19.35
C THR A 167 9.64 21.66 -18.68
N LYS A 168 10.59 21.82 -17.77
CA LYS A 168 10.93 23.10 -17.16
C LYS A 168 12.38 23.46 -17.49
N THR A 169 12.60 24.69 -17.96
CA THR A 169 13.92 25.17 -18.35
C THR A 169 14.34 26.31 -17.45
N PHE A 170 15.60 26.30 -17.04
CA PHE A 170 16.26 27.37 -16.29
C PHE A 170 17.57 27.74 -16.98
N ILE A 171 18.06 28.94 -16.71
CA ILE A 171 19.41 29.38 -17.07
C ILE A 171 20.16 29.63 -15.77
N ALA A 172 21.30 28.99 -15.60
CA ALA A 172 22.14 29.19 -14.44
C ALA A 172 22.68 30.61 -14.39
N GLY A 173 22.48 31.31 -13.28
CA GLY A 173 23.03 32.61 -12.99
C GLY A 173 24.52 32.56 -12.60
N PRO A 174 25.13 33.69 -12.21
CA PRO A 174 26.43 33.70 -11.58
C PRO A 174 26.40 32.81 -10.33
N ALA A 175 27.35 31.90 -10.20
CA ALA A 175 27.37 30.92 -9.11
C ALA A 175 27.30 31.63 -7.75
N THR A 176 26.18 31.49 -7.09
CA THR A 176 26.02 31.79 -5.66
C THR A 176 25.96 30.45 -4.93
N GLU A 177 26.54 30.34 -3.75
CA GLU A 177 26.35 29.16 -2.91
C GLU A 177 24.85 28.94 -2.69
N ASN A 178 24.35 27.76 -3.09
CA ASN A 178 22.96 27.31 -2.92
C ASN A 178 21.92 27.89 -3.91
N ASP A 179 22.21 27.91 -5.20
CA ASP A 179 21.19 28.18 -6.21
C ASP A 179 20.08 27.12 -6.17
N VAL A 180 18.83 27.58 -5.93
CA VAL A 180 17.63 26.74 -5.88
C VAL A 180 16.75 27.03 -7.08
N TYR A 181 16.40 26.00 -7.85
CA TYR A 181 15.53 26.09 -9.01
C TYR A 181 14.16 25.50 -8.68
N ILE A 182 13.11 26.33 -8.65
CA ILE A 182 11.76 25.90 -8.27
C ILE A 182 10.96 25.43 -9.47
N ILE A 183 10.44 24.20 -9.38
CA ILE A 183 9.52 23.61 -10.34
C ILE A 183 8.10 23.78 -9.79
N PRO A 184 7.25 24.66 -10.36
CA PRO A 184 5.94 25.00 -9.82
C PRO A 184 4.87 23.98 -10.24
N ASP A 185 5.11 22.70 -9.97
CA ASP A 185 4.18 21.62 -10.22
C ASP A 185 4.06 20.71 -8.98
N LYS A 186 2.87 20.63 -8.40
CA LYS A 186 2.58 19.83 -7.21
C LYS A 186 2.35 18.35 -7.51
N THR A 187 2.19 18.02 -8.76
CA THR A 187 1.84 16.68 -9.26
C THR A 187 3.01 15.96 -9.92
N LEU A 188 4.22 16.52 -9.80
CA LEU A 188 5.46 15.96 -10.33
C LEU A 188 5.74 14.60 -9.68
N ASP A 189 6.04 13.60 -10.51
CA ASP A 189 6.56 12.29 -10.10
C ASP A 189 8.09 12.33 -10.08
N LEU A 190 8.69 12.38 -8.88
CA LEU A 190 10.15 12.41 -8.69
C LEU A 190 10.89 11.26 -9.39
N THR A 191 10.25 10.10 -9.49
CA THR A 191 10.88 8.91 -10.10
C THR A 191 11.03 9.02 -11.62
N THR A 192 10.38 10.00 -12.24
CA THR A 192 10.43 10.22 -13.70
C THR A 192 11.31 11.39 -14.10
N ALA A 193 11.84 12.13 -13.11
CA ALA A 193 12.58 13.35 -13.37
C ALA A 193 13.94 13.05 -14.03
N ILE A 194 14.18 13.67 -15.18
CA ILE A 194 15.45 13.64 -15.89
C ILE A 194 15.99 15.06 -15.96
N VAL A 195 17.17 15.27 -15.39
CA VAL A 195 17.83 16.58 -15.37
C VAL A 195 18.99 16.59 -16.36
N LYS A 196 18.88 17.48 -17.36
CA LYS A 196 19.87 17.68 -18.43
C LYS A 196 20.49 19.07 -18.31
N VAL A 197 21.81 19.14 -18.28
CA VAL A 197 22.54 20.41 -18.22
C VAL A 197 23.30 20.59 -19.53
N TYR A 198 23.00 21.67 -20.23
CA TYR A 198 23.63 22.07 -21.50
C TYR A 198 24.69 23.13 -21.21
N GLU A 199 25.79 23.12 -21.95
CA GLU A 199 26.89 24.09 -21.76
C GLU A 199 26.48 25.54 -21.98
N THR A 200 25.56 25.78 -22.92
CA THR A 200 24.99 27.12 -23.20
C THR A 200 23.51 27.00 -23.58
N SER A 201 22.81 28.14 -23.63
CA SER A 201 21.41 28.16 -24.07
C SER A 201 21.18 27.67 -25.50
N ALA A 202 22.20 27.78 -26.38
CA ALA A 202 22.15 27.37 -27.78
C ALA A 202 22.72 25.95 -28.02
N SER A 203 23.37 25.35 -27.03
CA SER A 203 23.96 24.00 -27.16
C SER A 203 22.89 22.94 -27.37
N THR A 204 23.20 21.95 -28.22
CA THR A 204 22.41 20.73 -28.43
C THR A 204 22.96 19.55 -27.63
N THR A 205 24.21 19.62 -27.20
CA THR A 205 24.85 18.62 -26.35
C THR A 205 24.58 18.90 -24.89
N PHE A 206 24.29 17.86 -24.13
CA PHE A 206 23.96 17.95 -22.70
C PHE A 206 24.65 16.84 -21.91
N THR A 207 24.82 17.08 -20.61
CA THR A 207 25.18 16.07 -19.62
C THR A 207 23.92 15.76 -18.80
N THR A 208 23.59 14.49 -18.68
CA THR A 208 22.53 14.05 -17.77
C THR A 208 23.09 13.98 -16.35
N TYR A 209 22.38 14.59 -15.43
CA TYR A 209 22.70 14.54 -14.01
C TYR A 209 21.89 13.42 -13.36
N GLU A 210 22.46 12.77 -12.34
CA GLU A 210 21.87 11.65 -11.61
C GLU A 210 21.34 12.13 -10.25
N SER A 211 20.27 11.51 -9.77
CA SER A 211 19.76 11.80 -8.43
C SER A 211 20.77 11.33 -7.36
N ILE A 212 21.01 12.16 -6.35
CA ILE A 212 21.85 11.77 -5.21
C ILE A 212 21.35 10.52 -4.48
N LEU A 213 20.05 10.23 -4.58
CA LEU A 213 19.43 9.05 -3.94
C LEU A 213 19.81 7.73 -4.61
N THR A 214 20.19 7.77 -5.90
CA THR A 214 20.55 6.59 -6.69
C THR A 214 22.05 6.53 -7.00
N ALA A 215 22.79 7.60 -6.66
CA ALA A 215 24.22 7.70 -6.97
C ALA A 215 25.05 6.68 -6.19
N SER A 216 25.86 5.91 -6.90
CA SER A 216 26.76 4.91 -6.33
C SER A 216 27.97 5.50 -5.58
N ALA A 217 28.39 6.72 -5.95
CA ALA A 217 29.49 7.42 -5.31
C ALA A 217 29.32 8.95 -5.41
N ILE A 218 29.69 9.67 -4.36
CA ILE A 218 29.69 11.12 -4.31
C ILE A 218 31.12 11.63 -4.32
N THR A 219 31.51 12.30 -5.39
CA THR A 219 32.82 12.92 -5.58
C THR A 219 32.66 14.33 -6.12
N SER A 220 33.70 15.13 -6.10
CA SER A 220 33.69 16.48 -6.71
C SER A 220 33.42 16.47 -8.22
N ALA A 221 33.68 15.37 -8.91
CA ALA A 221 33.49 15.20 -10.36
C ALA A 221 32.09 14.67 -10.72
N SER A 222 31.33 14.15 -9.74
CA SER A 222 30.01 13.54 -9.97
C SER A 222 28.99 14.59 -10.43
N THR A 223 28.15 14.23 -11.40
CA THR A 223 27.07 15.08 -11.92
C THR A 223 25.77 14.71 -11.20
N LEU A 224 25.53 15.33 -10.05
CA LEU A 224 24.44 14.97 -9.14
C LEU A 224 23.48 16.13 -8.95
N TYR A 225 22.20 15.77 -8.72
CA TYR A 225 21.18 16.71 -8.29
C TYR A 225 20.39 16.17 -7.09
N VAL A 226 19.78 17.07 -6.36
CA VAL A 226 18.76 16.79 -5.34
C VAL A 226 17.48 17.44 -5.80
N LEU A 227 16.42 16.65 -5.89
CA LEU A 227 15.07 17.13 -6.18
C LEU A 227 14.16 16.72 -5.02
N LYS A 228 13.58 17.70 -4.36
CA LYS A 228 12.82 17.51 -3.10
C LYS A 228 11.59 18.38 -3.05
N GLU A 229 10.61 18.00 -2.21
CA GLU A 229 9.43 18.83 -1.96
C GLU A 229 9.81 20.06 -1.14
N SER A 230 9.37 21.25 -1.58
CA SER A 230 9.49 22.50 -0.86
C SER A 230 8.33 22.68 0.13
N PRO A 231 8.47 23.47 1.21
CA PRO A 231 7.39 23.73 2.17
C PRO A 231 6.09 24.26 1.56
N ASN A 232 6.14 24.91 0.40
CA ASN A 232 4.97 25.39 -0.34
C ASN A 232 4.28 24.30 -1.19
N GLY A 233 4.81 23.05 -1.18
CA GLY A 233 4.31 21.90 -1.92
C GLY A 233 4.75 21.82 -3.38
N TYR A 234 5.61 22.75 -3.85
CA TYR A 234 6.33 22.65 -5.12
C TYR A 234 7.60 21.81 -4.96
N PHE A 235 8.43 21.74 -5.99
CA PHE A 235 9.69 20.99 -5.93
C PHE A 235 10.88 21.92 -6.13
N GLU A 236 11.93 21.69 -5.35
CA GLU A 236 13.20 22.40 -5.39
C GLU A 236 14.28 21.48 -5.97
N LEU A 237 14.94 21.97 -7.01
CA LEU A 237 16.10 21.33 -7.61
C LEU A 237 17.36 22.09 -7.15
N THR A 238 18.31 21.35 -6.59
CA THR A 238 19.63 21.84 -6.21
C THR A 238 20.70 20.93 -6.77
N PHE A 239 21.92 21.46 -6.92
CA PHE A 239 23.07 20.75 -7.45
C PHE A 239 24.19 20.66 -6.39
N GLY A 240 25.27 19.98 -6.72
CA GLY A 240 26.45 19.93 -5.89
C GLY A 240 27.13 21.30 -5.71
N ASN A 241 28.07 21.36 -4.77
CA ASN A 241 28.78 22.60 -4.43
C ASN A 241 30.01 22.89 -5.33
N GLY A 242 30.25 22.09 -6.35
CA GLY A 242 31.38 22.25 -7.26
C GLY A 242 32.75 21.87 -6.68
N THR A 243 32.84 21.53 -5.41
CA THR A 243 34.12 21.23 -4.73
C THR A 243 34.20 19.84 -4.11
N THR A 244 33.20 19.41 -3.36
CA THR A 244 33.18 18.12 -2.64
C THR A 244 31.95 17.27 -2.92
N LEU A 245 30.81 17.91 -3.17
CA LEU A 245 29.50 17.26 -3.29
C LEU A 245 28.97 17.24 -4.74
N GLY A 246 29.83 17.04 -5.70
CA GLY A 246 29.47 17.00 -7.12
C GLY A 246 29.57 18.37 -7.82
N LYS A 247 29.40 18.36 -9.14
CA LYS A 247 29.48 19.55 -9.99
C LYS A 247 28.26 20.45 -9.82
N SER A 248 28.50 21.76 -9.78
CA SER A 248 27.47 22.80 -9.90
C SER A 248 27.42 23.33 -11.35
N PRO A 249 26.22 23.62 -11.91
CA PRO A 249 26.11 24.34 -13.16
C PRO A 249 26.81 25.70 -13.09
N VAL A 250 27.47 26.12 -14.17
CA VAL A 250 28.12 27.43 -14.25
C VAL A 250 27.20 28.45 -14.95
N ALA A 251 27.46 29.72 -14.73
CA ALA A 251 26.69 30.81 -15.34
C ALA A 251 26.53 30.63 -16.86
N GLY A 252 25.31 30.75 -17.35
CA GLY A 252 24.97 30.55 -18.77
C GLY A 252 24.60 29.11 -19.17
N ASN A 253 24.80 28.12 -18.29
CA ASN A 253 24.31 26.78 -18.54
C ASN A 253 22.77 26.77 -18.63
N LYS A 254 22.23 26.02 -19.58
CA LYS A 254 20.79 25.76 -19.67
C LYS A 254 20.47 24.45 -18.95
N ILE A 255 19.62 24.51 -17.94
CA ILE A 255 19.14 23.36 -17.16
C ILE A 255 17.74 23.01 -17.65
N VAL A 256 17.54 21.79 -18.09
CA VAL A 256 16.25 21.27 -18.55
C VAL A 256 15.84 20.11 -17.67
N VAL A 257 14.67 20.23 -17.07
CA VAL A 257 14.06 19.17 -16.27
C VAL A 257 12.86 18.63 -17.01
N GLU A 258 12.93 17.38 -17.40
CA GLU A 258 11.83 16.62 -18.03
C GLU A 258 11.23 15.71 -16.98
N TYR A 259 9.91 15.69 -16.84
CA TYR A 259 9.22 14.88 -15.83
C TYR A 259 7.78 14.57 -16.25
N LEU A 260 7.16 13.61 -15.58
CA LEU A 260 5.73 13.33 -15.68
C LEU A 260 4.96 14.03 -14.56
N SER A 261 3.90 14.71 -14.94
CA SER A 261 2.89 15.22 -14.02
C SER A 261 1.79 14.16 -13.92
N SER A 262 1.67 13.51 -12.77
CA SER A 262 0.85 12.32 -12.56
C SER A 262 -0.49 12.64 -11.88
N SER A 263 -1.50 11.84 -12.22
CA SER A 263 -2.79 11.82 -11.52
C SER A 263 -2.80 10.91 -10.27
N GLY A 264 -1.69 10.20 -10.02
CA GLY A 264 -1.53 9.35 -8.86
C GLY A 264 -2.44 8.12 -8.86
N ALA A 265 -3.12 7.88 -7.74
CA ALA A 265 -3.96 6.71 -7.54
C ALA A 265 -5.19 6.65 -8.48
N ASP A 266 -5.67 7.80 -8.96
CA ASP A 266 -6.85 7.89 -9.83
C ASP A 266 -6.65 7.21 -11.19
N ALA A 267 -5.39 7.02 -11.61
CA ALA A 267 -5.03 6.36 -12.84
C ALA A 267 -4.79 4.84 -12.72
N ASN A 268 -5.07 4.24 -11.59
CA ASN A 268 -5.00 2.79 -11.40
C ASN A 268 -6.21 2.09 -12.06
N ASN A 269 -6.01 0.81 -12.42
CA ASN A 269 -7.00 -0.07 -13.06
C ASN A 269 -7.33 0.24 -14.53
N ALA A 270 -6.53 1.04 -15.24
CA ALA A 270 -6.65 1.17 -16.70
C ALA A 270 -6.36 -0.19 -17.36
N ASP A 271 -7.26 -0.62 -18.23
CA ASP A 271 -7.23 -1.93 -18.91
C ASP A 271 -7.20 -1.83 -20.43
N VAL A 272 -7.66 -0.73 -21.00
CA VAL A 272 -7.71 -0.50 -22.45
C VAL A 272 -6.88 0.72 -22.83
N PHE A 273 -5.92 0.54 -23.72
CA PHE A 273 -5.01 1.61 -24.17
C PHE A 273 -5.18 1.85 -25.67
N THR A 274 -5.55 3.08 -26.03
CA THR A 274 -5.74 3.51 -27.41
C THR A 274 -4.65 4.51 -27.77
N PRO A 275 -3.87 4.29 -28.82
CA PRO A 275 -2.85 5.25 -29.27
C PRO A 275 -3.49 6.59 -29.63
N VAL A 276 -2.86 7.69 -29.20
CA VAL A 276 -3.33 9.05 -29.56
C VAL A 276 -3.07 9.37 -31.03
N ASN A 277 -1.93 8.90 -31.54
CA ASN A 277 -1.52 9.08 -32.92
C ASN A 277 -1.24 7.73 -33.55
N GLN A 278 -1.43 7.63 -34.89
CA GLN A 278 -0.97 6.49 -35.65
C GLN A 278 0.55 6.39 -35.62
N PHE A 279 1.05 5.17 -35.66
CA PHE A 279 2.48 4.94 -35.79
C PHE A 279 2.90 5.19 -37.26
N SER A 280 3.87 6.09 -37.43
CA SER A 280 4.40 6.47 -38.75
C SER A 280 5.83 5.99 -38.89
N PHE A 281 6.14 5.35 -40.01
CA PHE A 281 7.52 4.97 -40.36
C PHE A 281 7.76 5.19 -41.85
N SER A 282 9.05 5.28 -42.24
CA SER A 282 9.43 5.33 -43.66
C SER A 282 9.74 3.92 -44.16
N ASN A 283 9.14 3.52 -45.28
CA ASN A 283 9.49 2.29 -45.96
C ASN A 283 10.86 2.38 -46.65
N ASN A 284 11.36 1.28 -47.22
CA ASN A 284 12.66 1.25 -47.91
C ASN A 284 12.74 2.13 -49.16
N LEU A 285 11.62 2.65 -49.64
CA LEU A 285 11.55 3.62 -50.76
C LEU A 285 11.44 5.08 -50.27
N GLY A 286 11.48 5.31 -48.95
CA GLY A 286 11.37 6.64 -48.36
C GLY A 286 9.93 7.17 -48.23
N SER A 287 8.91 6.37 -48.56
CA SER A 287 7.51 6.76 -48.41
C SER A 287 7.06 6.57 -46.95
N THR A 288 6.32 7.54 -46.42
CA THR A 288 5.72 7.44 -45.06
C THR A 288 4.52 6.53 -45.07
N VAL A 289 4.48 5.57 -44.19
CA VAL A 289 3.36 4.63 -43.95
C VAL A 289 2.84 4.86 -42.53
N ASN A 290 1.50 5.01 -42.41
CA ASN A 290 0.81 5.17 -41.15
C ASN A 290 0.01 3.89 -40.85
N VAL A 291 0.15 3.38 -39.62
CA VAL A 291 -0.51 2.14 -39.21
C VAL A 291 -1.00 2.26 -37.78
N ASP A 292 -1.98 1.46 -37.42
CA ASP A 292 -2.51 1.36 -36.09
C ASP A 292 -1.79 0.26 -35.32
N PHE A 293 -1.62 0.45 -34.01
CA PHE A 293 -1.12 -0.56 -33.12
C PHE A 293 -2.21 -1.56 -32.72
N ASN A 294 -1.85 -2.82 -32.65
CA ASN A 294 -2.55 -3.78 -31.81
C ASN A 294 -1.94 -3.72 -30.41
N VAL A 295 -2.73 -3.27 -29.44
CA VAL A 295 -2.34 -3.17 -28.03
C VAL A 295 -3.03 -4.30 -27.27
N THR A 296 -2.25 -5.14 -26.61
CA THR A 296 -2.77 -6.18 -25.72
C THR A 296 -2.32 -5.88 -24.32
N THR A 297 -3.25 -5.62 -23.43
CA THR A 297 -2.95 -5.37 -22.01
C THR A 297 -2.59 -6.69 -21.34
N VAL A 298 -1.44 -6.73 -20.69
CA VAL A 298 -0.95 -7.84 -19.89
C VAL A 298 -1.38 -7.65 -18.44
N ASN A 299 -1.12 -6.47 -17.89
CA ASN A 299 -1.53 -6.10 -16.54
C ASN A 299 -2.21 -4.73 -16.59
N ASN A 300 -3.34 -4.59 -15.90
CA ASN A 300 -3.98 -3.31 -15.70
C ASN A 300 -3.02 -2.34 -14.99
N SER A 301 -3.24 -1.04 -15.18
CA SER A 301 -2.39 -0.06 -14.51
C SER A 301 -2.50 -0.16 -13.00
N SER A 302 -1.37 -0.05 -12.32
CA SER A 302 -1.27 -0.14 -10.86
C SER A 302 -0.08 0.67 -10.36
N GLY A 303 0.03 0.83 -9.05
CA GLY A 303 1.18 1.51 -8.43
C GLY A 303 1.12 3.03 -8.47
N GLY A 304 0.05 3.63 -9.01
CA GLY A 304 -0.20 5.05 -8.86
C GLY A 304 -0.54 5.39 -7.40
N THR A 305 0.13 6.38 -6.82
CA THR A 305 -0.09 6.79 -5.42
C THR A 305 -0.10 8.30 -5.28
N GLU A 306 -0.81 8.77 -4.26
CA GLU A 306 -0.74 10.15 -3.82
C GLU A 306 0.60 10.43 -3.13
N LYS A 307 0.90 11.71 -2.87
CA LYS A 307 2.04 12.12 -2.05
C LYS A 307 2.01 11.41 -0.71
N GLU A 308 3.17 11.04 -0.20
CA GLU A 308 3.30 10.43 1.11
C GLU A 308 2.56 11.22 2.19
N SER A 309 1.77 10.53 3.01
CA SER A 309 0.96 11.17 4.05
C SER A 309 1.81 11.66 5.22
N ILE A 310 1.30 12.64 5.97
CA ILE A 310 1.94 13.17 7.20
C ILE A 310 2.25 12.03 8.18
N GLU A 311 1.32 11.09 8.37
CA GLU A 311 1.50 9.96 9.28
C GLU A 311 2.61 9.01 8.81
N SER A 312 2.69 8.77 7.49
CA SER A 312 3.75 7.96 6.89
C SER A 312 5.12 8.60 7.08
N ILE A 313 5.27 9.91 6.75
CA ILE A 313 6.53 10.65 6.93
C ILE A 313 6.97 10.62 8.40
N ARG A 314 6.03 10.87 9.34
CA ARG A 314 6.31 10.85 10.79
C ARG A 314 6.83 9.50 11.26
N LYS A 315 6.33 8.41 10.69
CA LYS A 315 6.76 7.05 10.99
C LYS A 315 8.10 6.71 10.31
N ASN A 316 8.21 6.96 9.00
CA ASN A 316 9.31 6.47 8.18
C ASN A 316 10.62 7.28 8.33
N ALA A 317 10.53 8.60 8.52
CA ALA A 317 11.72 9.45 8.58
C ALA A 317 12.68 9.09 9.74
N PRO A 318 12.22 8.87 10.99
CA PRO A 318 13.09 8.40 12.06
C PRO A 318 13.68 6.99 11.81
N PHE A 319 12.90 6.08 11.22
CA PHE A 319 13.37 4.73 10.91
C PHE A 319 14.47 4.73 9.86
N GLN A 320 14.33 5.51 8.80
CA GLN A 320 15.38 5.61 7.79
C GLN A 320 16.67 6.21 8.35
N TYR A 321 16.56 7.25 9.19
CA TYR A 321 17.72 7.83 9.87
C TYR A 321 18.42 6.80 10.75
N ALA A 322 17.66 6.00 11.52
CA ALA A 322 18.22 4.95 12.36
C ALA A 322 18.90 3.84 11.55
N ALA A 323 18.31 3.42 10.43
CA ALA A 323 18.82 2.37 9.55
C ALA A 323 20.08 2.80 8.75
N GLN A 324 20.32 4.11 8.57
CA GLN A 324 21.43 4.64 7.78
C GLN A 324 21.56 4.00 6.38
N ASN A 325 20.44 3.66 5.77
CA ASN A 325 20.35 2.97 4.49
C ASN A 325 21.07 1.60 4.48
N ARG A 326 21.04 0.87 5.61
CA ARG A 326 21.57 -0.49 5.76
C ARG A 326 20.49 -1.42 6.28
N MET A 327 20.50 -2.65 5.80
CA MET A 327 19.62 -3.73 6.27
C MET A 327 20.35 -4.56 7.34
N VAL A 328 20.15 -4.24 8.61
CA VAL A 328 20.79 -4.91 9.76
C VAL A 328 19.75 -5.63 10.62
N THR A 329 18.66 -4.95 10.95
CA THR A 329 17.57 -5.50 11.76
C THR A 329 16.37 -5.86 10.88
N ALA A 330 15.50 -6.73 11.35
CA ALA A 330 14.26 -7.07 10.65
C ALA A 330 13.44 -5.80 10.29
N ALA A 331 13.39 -4.81 11.19
CA ALA A 331 12.71 -3.54 10.95
C ALA A 331 13.34 -2.72 9.80
N ASP A 332 14.66 -2.77 9.60
CA ASP A 332 15.34 -2.10 8.49
C ASP A 332 14.91 -2.73 7.15
N TYR A 333 14.86 -4.09 7.08
CA TYR A 333 14.39 -4.79 5.90
C TYR A 333 12.97 -4.36 5.54
N SER A 334 12.02 -4.39 6.49
CA SER A 334 10.63 -4.00 6.22
C SER A 334 10.53 -2.55 5.75
N SER A 335 11.26 -1.62 6.39
CA SER A 335 11.19 -0.19 6.08
C SER A 335 11.77 0.13 4.71
N LEU A 336 12.93 -0.45 4.37
CA LEU A 336 13.60 -0.21 3.08
C LEU A 336 12.87 -0.90 1.92
N ILE A 337 12.35 -2.12 2.13
CA ILE A 337 11.53 -2.80 1.12
C ILE A 337 10.24 -2.02 0.87
N LEU A 338 9.52 -1.63 1.93
CA LEU A 338 8.27 -0.88 1.79
C LEU A 338 8.50 0.45 1.08
N ARG A 339 9.60 1.15 1.38
CA ARG A 339 9.96 2.40 0.73
C ARG A 339 10.16 2.25 -0.79
N ASN A 340 10.91 1.23 -1.22
CA ASN A 340 11.25 1.05 -2.62
C ASN A 340 10.11 0.41 -3.44
N PHE A 341 9.25 -0.39 -2.80
CA PHE A 341 8.20 -1.16 -3.47
C PHE A 341 6.79 -0.84 -2.96
N SER A 342 6.58 0.34 -2.34
CA SER A 342 5.27 0.76 -1.78
C SER A 342 4.11 0.69 -2.77
N ASN A 343 4.39 0.80 -4.07
CA ASN A 343 3.38 0.75 -5.14
C ASN A 343 2.78 -0.65 -5.36
N TYR A 344 3.45 -1.69 -4.84
CA TYR A 344 3.07 -3.09 -5.05
C TYR A 344 2.73 -3.81 -3.75
N ILE A 345 3.05 -3.19 -2.61
CA ILE A 345 2.95 -3.80 -1.28
C ILE A 345 1.86 -3.08 -0.46
N ASN A 346 0.85 -3.85 -0.05
CA ASN A 346 -0.18 -3.38 0.88
C ASN A 346 0.35 -3.36 2.32
N ASP A 347 1.06 -4.43 2.72
CA ASP A 347 1.72 -4.53 4.02
C ASP A 347 2.87 -5.54 4.00
N ILE A 348 3.82 -5.39 4.92
CA ILE A 348 5.02 -6.24 5.02
C ILE A 348 5.35 -6.57 6.47
N LYS A 349 5.76 -7.81 6.69
CA LYS A 349 6.30 -8.27 7.97
C LYS A 349 7.63 -8.98 7.76
N THR A 350 8.60 -8.63 8.59
CA THR A 350 9.95 -9.23 8.59
C THR A 350 10.31 -9.73 9.98
N TRP A 351 11.07 -10.82 10.06
CA TRP A 351 11.58 -11.37 11.31
C TRP A 351 12.88 -12.13 11.09
N GLY A 352 13.68 -12.26 12.15
CA GLY A 352 14.92 -13.05 12.12
C GLY A 352 14.65 -14.54 12.00
N GLY A 353 15.57 -15.28 11.40
CA GLY A 353 15.44 -16.73 11.25
C GLY A 353 15.43 -17.50 12.58
N GLU A 354 15.99 -16.93 13.65
CA GLU A 354 15.91 -17.46 15.01
C GLU A 354 14.48 -17.54 15.54
N ASP A 355 13.63 -16.62 15.08
CA ASP A 355 12.20 -16.56 15.44
C ASP A 355 11.31 -17.40 14.54
N HIS A 356 11.85 -18.08 13.54
CA HIS A 356 11.07 -18.93 12.63
C HIS A 356 10.61 -20.21 13.33
N ASP A 357 9.55 -20.87 12.83
CA ASP A 357 8.98 -22.10 13.41
C ASP A 357 10.05 -23.19 13.60
N ILE A 358 10.97 -23.30 12.64
CA ILE A 358 12.22 -24.06 12.76
C ILE A 358 13.34 -23.02 12.72
N PRO A 359 14.07 -22.77 13.83
CA PRO A 359 15.11 -21.74 13.87
C PRO A 359 16.18 -21.95 12.79
N GLU A 360 16.43 -20.90 12.02
CA GLU A 360 17.42 -20.87 10.94
C GLU A 360 18.28 -19.61 11.06
N PHE A 361 19.47 -19.76 11.64
CA PHE A 361 20.38 -18.64 11.84
C PHE A 361 20.97 -18.15 10.52
N GLY A 362 21.20 -16.84 10.41
CA GLY A 362 21.72 -16.22 9.18
C GLY A 362 20.66 -16.01 8.08
N SER A 363 19.39 -16.18 8.41
CA SER A 363 18.27 -15.88 7.50
C SER A 363 17.40 -14.76 8.04
N VAL A 364 16.84 -13.96 7.14
CA VAL A 364 15.77 -12.99 7.42
C VAL A 364 14.55 -13.41 6.61
N TYR A 365 13.44 -13.61 7.28
CA TYR A 365 12.18 -13.96 6.64
C TYR A 365 11.36 -12.72 6.36
N VAL A 366 10.77 -12.69 5.17
CA VAL A 366 9.92 -11.59 4.71
C VAL A 366 8.58 -12.17 4.23
N SER A 367 7.49 -11.69 4.82
CA SER A 367 6.14 -11.97 4.35
C SER A 367 5.52 -10.68 3.82
N ILE A 368 5.03 -10.72 2.58
CA ILE A 368 4.51 -9.54 1.87
C ILE A 368 3.05 -9.80 1.47
N ASP A 369 2.18 -8.90 1.87
CA ASP A 369 0.83 -8.82 1.32
C ASP A 369 0.87 -7.85 0.12
N PHE A 370 0.83 -8.41 -1.08
CA PHE A 370 0.81 -7.62 -2.30
C PHE A 370 -0.59 -7.05 -2.56
N ILE A 371 -0.65 -5.90 -3.24
CA ILE A 371 -1.93 -5.34 -3.69
C ILE A 371 -2.66 -6.33 -4.59
N SER A 372 -3.99 -6.30 -4.56
CA SER A 372 -4.81 -7.18 -5.38
C SER A 372 -4.67 -6.86 -6.88
N GLY A 373 -4.73 -7.90 -7.73
CA GLY A 373 -4.69 -7.76 -9.18
C GLY A 373 -3.29 -7.83 -9.82
N LEU A 374 -2.24 -8.11 -9.03
CA LEU A 374 -0.91 -8.38 -9.59
C LEU A 374 -0.83 -9.82 -10.11
N GLU A 375 -0.28 -9.97 -11.32
CA GLU A 375 0.00 -11.29 -11.90
C GLU A 375 1.17 -11.98 -11.19
N ALA A 376 1.17 -13.33 -11.20
CA ALA A 376 2.19 -14.14 -10.53
C ALA A 376 3.61 -13.84 -11.02
N GLU A 377 3.79 -13.59 -12.34
CA GLU A 377 5.07 -13.23 -12.93
C GLU A 377 5.58 -11.85 -12.43
N THR A 378 4.66 -10.89 -12.25
CA THR A 378 4.99 -9.57 -11.69
C THR A 378 5.44 -9.70 -10.24
N ILE A 379 4.74 -10.49 -9.43
CA ILE A 379 5.12 -10.78 -8.04
C ILE A 379 6.49 -11.43 -7.99
N ALA A 380 6.77 -12.40 -8.86
CA ALA A 380 8.08 -13.05 -8.95
C ALA A 380 9.20 -12.07 -9.34
N SER A 381 8.92 -11.12 -10.25
CA SER A 381 9.87 -10.07 -10.61
C SER A 381 10.17 -9.15 -9.42
N ILE A 382 9.13 -8.68 -8.72
CA ILE A 382 9.28 -7.83 -7.54
C ILE A 382 10.07 -8.55 -6.44
N LYS A 383 9.80 -9.83 -6.21
CA LYS A 383 10.57 -10.63 -5.24
C LYS A 383 12.06 -10.70 -5.61
N ARG A 384 12.41 -10.82 -6.90
CA ARG A 384 13.81 -10.78 -7.37
C ARG A 384 14.45 -9.41 -7.14
N ASP A 385 13.75 -8.33 -7.48
CA ASP A 385 14.23 -6.96 -7.29
C ASP A 385 14.45 -6.66 -5.79
N ILE A 386 13.60 -7.20 -4.91
CA ILE A 386 13.77 -7.11 -3.44
C ILE A 386 15.02 -7.87 -2.98
N VAL A 387 15.30 -9.06 -3.54
CA VAL A 387 16.53 -9.80 -3.23
C VAL A 387 17.76 -9.00 -3.67
N GLU A 388 17.74 -8.44 -4.87
CA GLU A 388 18.84 -7.61 -5.37
C GLU A 388 19.08 -6.37 -4.49
N LEU A 389 18.03 -5.70 -4.06
CA LEU A 389 18.11 -4.60 -3.10
C LEU A 389 18.72 -5.06 -1.75
N ALA A 390 18.28 -6.21 -1.26
CA ALA A 390 18.80 -6.76 -0.01
C ALA A 390 20.28 -7.14 -0.14
N ASP A 391 20.70 -7.73 -1.25
CA ASP A 391 22.10 -8.09 -1.50
C ASP A 391 23.02 -6.86 -1.54
N GLN A 392 22.50 -5.71 -1.99
CA GLN A 392 23.25 -4.44 -2.00
C GLN A 392 23.37 -3.79 -0.62
N LEU A 393 22.36 -3.91 0.23
CA LEU A 393 22.23 -3.16 1.48
C LEU A 393 22.43 -4.00 2.75
N SER A 394 22.36 -5.33 2.66
CA SER A 394 22.46 -6.22 3.82
C SER A 394 23.92 -6.53 4.20
N ILE A 395 24.07 -7.08 5.39
CA ILE A 395 25.34 -7.67 5.84
C ILE A 395 25.54 -9.00 5.11
N ILE A 396 26.73 -9.25 4.60
CA ILE A 396 27.12 -10.40 3.75
C ILE A 396 26.66 -11.77 4.27
N SER A 397 26.44 -11.92 5.57
CA SER A 397 26.08 -13.20 6.20
C SER A 397 24.59 -13.50 6.26
N PHE A 398 23.72 -12.58 5.90
CA PHE A 398 22.26 -12.76 5.97
C PHE A 398 21.66 -13.07 4.60
N LYS A 399 20.77 -14.09 4.56
CA LYS A 399 20.00 -14.46 3.38
C LYS A 399 18.54 -14.09 3.56
N LEU A 400 17.98 -13.39 2.60
CA LEU A 400 16.57 -13.05 2.58
C LEU A 400 15.75 -14.24 2.06
N LYS A 401 14.70 -14.61 2.79
CA LYS A 401 13.76 -15.68 2.42
C LYS A 401 12.32 -15.16 2.45
N PHE A 402 11.56 -15.51 1.42
CA PHE A 402 10.14 -15.17 1.38
C PHE A 402 9.30 -16.26 2.03
N LYS A 403 8.28 -15.84 2.78
CA LYS A 403 7.21 -16.68 3.26
C LYS A 403 5.87 -16.04 2.88
N ASP A 404 5.03 -16.78 2.18
CA ASP A 404 3.73 -16.25 1.77
C ASP A 404 2.82 -16.04 2.99
N PRO A 405 2.03 -14.94 3.02
CA PRO A 405 1.16 -14.63 4.15
C PRO A 405 0.03 -15.65 4.27
N VAL A 406 -0.24 -16.09 5.48
CA VAL A 406 -1.38 -16.95 5.81
C VAL A 406 -2.62 -16.08 6.00
N LYS A 407 -3.56 -16.13 5.06
CA LYS A 407 -4.79 -15.34 5.10
C LYS A 407 -5.88 -16.11 5.83
N THR A 408 -6.28 -15.62 7.00
CA THR A 408 -7.42 -16.14 7.75
C THR A 408 -8.62 -15.22 7.54
N TYR A 409 -9.69 -15.78 7.02
CA TYR A 409 -10.92 -15.04 6.75
C TYR A 409 -11.81 -15.07 7.98
N VAL A 410 -12.30 -13.91 8.35
CA VAL A 410 -13.21 -13.72 9.49
C VAL A 410 -14.58 -13.35 8.96
N SER A 411 -15.59 -14.09 9.37
CA SER A 411 -17.00 -13.81 9.12
C SER A 411 -17.74 -13.53 10.42
N THR A 412 -18.78 -12.71 10.34
CA THR A 412 -19.55 -12.28 11.50
C THR A 412 -21.06 -12.44 11.27
N ASP A 413 -21.72 -13.09 12.20
CA ASP A 413 -23.17 -13.12 12.28
C ASP A 413 -23.63 -12.02 13.26
N LEU A 414 -23.95 -10.83 12.72
CA LEU A 414 -24.24 -9.64 13.49
C LEU A 414 -25.76 -9.41 13.57
N VAL A 415 -26.24 -9.27 14.80
CA VAL A 415 -27.65 -8.96 15.10
C VAL A 415 -27.71 -7.69 15.91
N PHE A 416 -28.49 -6.72 15.49
CA PHE A 416 -28.72 -5.47 16.22
C PHE A 416 -30.20 -5.17 16.46
N GLN A 417 -30.51 -4.44 17.52
CA GLN A 417 -31.84 -3.99 17.84
C GLN A 417 -32.07 -2.59 17.27
N PHE A 418 -33.12 -2.43 16.49
CA PHE A 418 -33.46 -1.20 15.79
C PHE A 418 -34.79 -0.61 16.33
N ASN A 419 -34.76 0.66 16.74
CA ASN A 419 -35.92 1.42 17.13
C ASN A 419 -36.30 2.44 16.02
N PRO A 420 -37.37 2.21 15.26
CA PRO A 420 -37.78 3.08 14.15
C PRO A 420 -38.19 4.49 14.58
N SER A 421 -38.50 4.72 15.84
CA SER A 421 -38.88 6.05 16.33
C SER A 421 -37.69 7.00 16.52
N LEU A 422 -36.46 6.49 16.49
CA LEU A 422 -35.24 7.25 16.67
C LEU A 422 -34.46 7.55 15.37
N SER A 423 -35.01 7.16 14.21
CA SER A 423 -34.40 7.41 12.91
C SER A 423 -35.44 7.64 11.82
N THR A 424 -35.10 8.51 10.87
CA THR A 424 -35.85 8.69 9.63
C THR A 424 -35.45 7.68 8.53
N LEU A 425 -34.37 6.93 8.74
CA LEU A 425 -33.85 5.94 7.80
C LEU A 425 -34.59 4.59 7.98
N SER A 426 -34.75 3.87 6.88
CA SER A 426 -35.32 2.53 6.90
C SER A 426 -34.38 1.51 7.54
N LEU A 427 -34.91 0.39 8.04
CA LEU A 427 -34.11 -0.71 8.57
C LEU A 427 -33.09 -1.21 7.55
N ASN A 428 -33.46 -1.33 6.27
CA ASN A 428 -32.57 -1.80 5.22
C ASN A 428 -31.39 -0.84 5.03
N THR A 429 -31.65 0.48 5.03
CA THR A 429 -30.58 1.49 4.92
C THR A 429 -29.62 1.43 6.10
N ILE A 430 -30.13 1.27 7.33
CA ILE A 430 -29.29 1.09 8.52
C ILE A 430 -28.47 -0.21 8.42
N GLN A 431 -29.07 -1.29 7.93
CA GLN A 431 -28.40 -2.57 7.73
C GLN A 431 -27.25 -2.48 6.71
N ASP A 432 -27.45 -1.73 5.62
CA ASP A 432 -26.41 -1.48 4.62
C ASP A 432 -25.29 -0.57 5.18
N ASN A 433 -25.64 0.42 5.98
CA ASN A 433 -24.65 1.26 6.68
C ASN A 433 -23.83 0.43 7.69
N VAL A 434 -24.47 -0.48 8.43
CA VAL A 434 -23.79 -1.41 9.33
C VAL A 434 -22.82 -2.31 8.54
N ARG A 435 -23.26 -2.88 7.41
CA ARG A 435 -22.41 -3.69 6.53
C ARG A 435 -21.18 -2.92 6.07
N THR A 436 -21.38 -1.69 5.58
CA THR A 436 -20.30 -0.81 5.14
C THR A 436 -19.32 -0.48 6.29
N THR A 437 -19.86 -0.21 7.49
CA THR A 437 -19.03 0.07 8.68
C THR A 437 -18.19 -1.13 9.08
N VAL A 438 -18.75 -2.35 9.03
CA VAL A 438 -17.99 -3.58 9.29
C VAL A 438 -16.89 -3.77 8.25
N GLY A 439 -17.19 -3.61 6.95
CA GLY A 439 -16.19 -3.68 5.88
C GLY A 439 -15.03 -2.68 6.09
N ASN A 440 -15.36 -1.43 6.41
CA ASN A 440 -14.36 -0.39 6.69
C ASN A 440 -13.51 -0.69 7.93
N TYR A 441 -14.10 -1.26 8.98
CA TYR A 441 -13.35 -1.68 10.17
C TYR A 441 -12.28 -2.72 9.82
N PHE A 442 -12.64 -3.74 9.05
CA PHE A 442 -11.69 -4.75 8.63
C PHE A 442 -10.62 -4.18 7.68
N ALA A 443 -11.00 -3.36 6.71
CA ALA A 443 -10.08 -2.77 5.75
C ALA A 443 -9.05 -1.84 6.41
N ASN A 444 -9.48 -1.03 7.37
CA ASN A 444 -8.63 0.02 7.95
C ASN A 444 -7.90 -0.41 9.23
N SER A 445 -8.48 -1.36 10.01
CA SER A 445 -8.01 -1.64 11.37
C SER A 445 -7.57 -3.09 11.60
N VAL A 446 -7.86 -4.02 10.68
CA VAL A 446 -7.61 -5.45 10.91
C VAL A 446 -6.85 -6.11 9.77
N GLY A 447 -7.02 -5.68 8.52
CA GLY A 447 -6.50 -6.31 7.30
C GLY A 447 -4.99 -6.21 7.08
N LYS A 448 -4.18 -6.06 8.14
CA LYS A 448 -2.72 -5.92 8.09
C LYS A 448 -2.05 -6.87 9.06
N PHE A 449 -0.74 -7.08 8.88
CA PHE A 449 0.05 -7.88 9.82
C PHE A 449 -0.02 -7.29 11.24
N GLU A 450 -0.04 -8.17 12.25
CA GLU A 450 -0.10 -7.82 13.68
C GLU A 450 -1.35 -7.05 14.13
N GLN A 451 -2.30 -6.79 13.24
CA GLN A 451 -3.54 -6.14 13.63
C GLN A 451 -4.55 -7.17 14.15
N SER A 452 -4.99 -6.96 15.38
CA SER A 452 -5.92 -7.88 16.05
C SER A 452 -7.36 -7.46 15.83
N PHE A 453 -8.22 -8.41 15.48
CA PHE A 453 -9.67 -8.22 15.55
C PHE A 453 -10.11 -8.15 17.01
N ARG A 454 -10.93 -7.15 17.36
CA ARG A 454 -11.58 -7.02 18.66
C ARG A 454 -13.07 -6.80 18.48
N ARG A 455 -13.88 -7.74 18.97
CA ARG A 455 -15.34 -7.69 18.85
C ARG A 455 -15.94 -6.45 19.51
N SER A 456 -15.41 -6.02 20.66
CA SER A 456 -15.87 -4.80 21.34
C SER A 456 -15.70 -3.55 20.48
N ASN A 457 -14.56 -3.40 19.78
CA ASN A 457 -14.33 -2.26 18.89
C ASN A 457 -15.31 -2.28 17.71
N LEU A 458 -15.55 -3.45 17.14
CA LEU A 458 -16.54 -3.62 16.06
C LEU A 458 -17.94 -3.22 16.51
N LEU A 459 -18.41 -3.73 17.65
CA LEU A 459 -19.74 -3.44 18.17
C LEU A 459 -19.91 -1.97 18.53
N THR A 460 -18.88 -1.31 19.10
CA THR A 460 -18.92 0.14 19.34
C THR A 460 -19.11 0.95 18.05
N LEU A 461 -18.46 0.56 16.96
CA LEU A 461 -18.65 1.22 15.66
C LEU A 461 -20.04 0.96 15.07
N VAL A 462 -20.56 -0.25 15.24
CA VAL A 462 -21.92 -0.60 14.79
C VAL A 462 -22.98 0.17 15.57
N ASP A 463 -22.86 0.26 16.90
CA ASP A 463 -23.79 1.00 17.75
C ASP A 463 -23.74 2.51 17.44
N ALA A 464 -22.62 3.03 16.98
CA ALA A 464 -22.45 4.42 16.58
C ALA A 464 -23.00 4.76 15.18
N VAL A 465 -23.43 3.78 14.38
CA VAL A 465 -23.98 4.01 13.01
C VAL A 465 -25.24 4.88 13.05
N SER A 466 -26.08 4.69 14.05
CA SER A 466 -27.31 5.48 14.22
C SER A 466 -27.78 5.41 15.68
N PRO A 467 -28.35 6.50 16.22
CA PRO A 467 -29.04 6.48 17.52
C PRO A 467 -30.21 5.46 17.60
N ALA A 468 -30.69 4.99 16.45
CA ALA A 468 -31.75 3.97 16.37
C ALA A 468 -31.24 2.55 16.60
N VAL A 469 -29.92 2.33 16.58
CA VAL A 469 -29.28 1.07 16.96
C VAL A 469 -29.08 1.07 18.47
N LEU A 470 -29.89 0.29 19.17
CA LEU A 470 -29.93 0.30 20.65
C LEU A 470 -28.86 -0.60 21.26
N SER A 471 -28.59 -1.71 20.61
CA SER A 471 -27.56 -2.69 21.01
C SER A 471 -27.23 -3.62 19.87
N SER A 472 -26.02 -4.15 19.86
CA SER A 472 -25.58 -5.13 18.88
C SER A 472 -24.89 -6.32 19.53
N ARG A 473 -24.94 -7.47 18.86
CA ARG A 473 -24.16 -8.66 19.20
C ARG A 473 -23.62 -9.30 17.93
N SER A 474 -22.51 -9.96 18.03
CA SER A 474 -21.88 -10.64 16.91
C SER A 474 -21.29 -11.97 17.35
N ASP A 475 -21.59 -13.02 16.59
CA ASP A 475 -20.89 -14.29 16.64
C ASP A 475 -19.85 -14.32 15.55
N VAL A 476 -18.64 -14.77 15.87
CA VAL A 476 -17.48 -14.69 14.99
C VAL A 476 -17.02 -16.09 14.62
N LYS A 477 -16.81 -16.32 13.33
CA LYS A 477 -16.21 -17.53 12.77
C LYS A 477 -14.98 -17.16 11.96
N MET A 478 -14.04 -18.06 11.86
CA MET A 478 -12.88 -17.92 11.01
C MET A 478 -12.80 -19.09 10.04
N HIS A 479 -12.26 -18.86 8.84
CA HIS A 479 -11.99 -19.94 7.91
C HIS A 479 -10.68 -19.74 7.17
N GLN A 480 -10.12 -20.85 6.74
CA GLN A 480 -8.96 -20.93 5.85
C GLN A 480 -9.40 -21.47 4.50
N ARG A 481 -8.71 -21.08 3.44
CA ARG A 481 -8.94 -21.58 2.09
C ARG A 481 -7.93 -22.66 1.77
N LEU A 482 -8.37 -23.91 1.79
CA LEU A 482 -7.56 -25.04 1.36
C LEU A 482 -7.61 -25.14 -0.15
N ILE A 483 -6.47 -24.94 -0.80
CA ILE A 483 -6.31 -25.08 -2.25
C ILE A 483 -5.69 -26.47 -2.50
N PRO A 484 -6.39 -27.40 -3.19
CA PRO A 484 -5.85 -28.73 -3.48
C PRO A 484 -4.80 -28.68 -4.59
N GLN A 485 -3.63 -28.13 -4.29
CA GLN A 485 -2.47 -28.07 -5.19
C GLN A 485 -1.19 -28.09 -4.36
N VAL A 486 -0.10 -28.53 -5.00
CA VAL A 486 1.24 -28.43 -4.44
C VAL A 486 2.01 -27.41 -5.25
N ILE A 487 2.59 -26.44 -4.57
CA ILE A 487 3.50 -25.47 -5.14
C ILE A 487 4.92 -25.96 -4.84
N THR A 488 5.68 -26.26 -5.88
CA THR A 488 7.09 -26.62 -5.76
C THR A 488 7.91 -25.40 -6.22
N THR A 489 8.72 -24.86 -5.34
CA THR A 489 9.70 -23.81 -5.69
C THR A 489 11.00 -24.48 -6.04
N ASN A 490 11.49 -24.24 -7.26
CA ASN A 490 12.77 -24.76 -7.75
C ASN A 490 13.93 -23.90 -7.22
N ASP A 491 15.16 -24.39 -7.35
CA ASP A 491 16.38 -23.67 -6.91
C ASP A 491 16.60 -22.33 -7.64
N ASP A 492 15.97 -22.12 -8.79
CA ASP A 492 15.97 -20.88 -9.56
C ASP A 492 14.83 -19.91 -9.18
N ASN A 493 14.15 -20.15 -8.06
CA ASN A 493 12.95 -19.43 -7.61
C ASN A 493 11.73 -19.51 -8.55
N THR A 494 11.74 -20.38 -9.54
CA THR A 494 10.53 -20.68 -10.33
C THR A 494 9.58 -21.56 -9.53
N THR A 495 8.27 -21.27 -9.59
CA THR A 495 7.25 -22.05 -8.92
C THR A 495 6.44 -22.86 -9.91
N THR A 496 6.36 -24.17 -9.66
CA THR A 496 5.48 -25.07 -10.43
C THR A 496 4.27 -25.40 -9.57
N THR A 497 3.07 -25.17 -10.09
CA THR A 497 1.81 -25.50 -9.40
C THR A 497 1.21 -26.76 -10.00
N THR A 498 1.03 -27.80 -9.18
CA THR A 498 0.42 -29.07 -9.61
C THR A 498 -0.91 -29.27 -8.90
N SER A 499 -2.01 -29.47 -9.64
CA SER A 499 -3.32 -29.81 -9.05
C SER A 499 -3.24 -31.15 -8.32
N LYS A 500 -3.88 -31.25 -7.16
CA LYS A 500 -4.04 -32.45 -6.34
C LYS A 500 -5.49 -32.90 -6.21
N LEU A 501 -6.37 -32.41 -7.07
CA LEU A 501 -7.74 -32.91 -7.14
C LEU A 501 -7.73 -34.43 -7.50
N GLY A 502 -8.45 -35.21 -6.73
CA GLY A 502 -8.48 -36.68 -6.87
C GLY A 502 -7.21 -37.42 -6.44
N VAL A 503 -6.22 -36.73 -5.88
CA VAL A 503 -4.97 -37.34 -5.41
C VAL A 503 -4.91 -37.29 -3.88
N ALA A 504 -4.78 -38.42 -3.23
CA ALA A 504 -4.63 -38.54 -1.78
C ALA A 504 -3.39 -37.73 -1.32
N THR A 505 -3.63 -36.68 -0.58
CA THR A 505 -2.58 -35.73 -0.13
C THR A 505 -2.83 -35.35 1.32
N ASP A 506 -1.76 -35.19 2.08
CA ASP A 506 -1.84 -34.71 3.45
C ASP A 506 -1.83 -33.17 3.47
N TYR A 507 -2.71 -32.58 4.27
CA TYR A 507 -2.81 -31.14 4.42
C TYR A 507 -2.74 -30.76 5.90
N ILE A 508 -2.05 -29.65 6.17
CA ILE A 508 -2.02 -29.02 7.49
C ILE A 508 -2.57 -27.60 7.32
N VAL A 509 -3.67 -27.32 8.01
CA VAL A 509 -4.30 -26.01 8.05
C VAL A 509 -4.04 -25.41 9.44
N ARG A 510 -3.50 -24.20 9.50
CA ARG A 510 -3.16 -23.54 10.76
C ARG A 510 -3.97 -22.26 10.90
N TYR A 511 -4.67 -22.15 12.02
CA TYR A 511 -5.38 -20.94 12.41
C TYR A 511 -4.53 -20.08 13.34
N PRO A 512 -4.70 -18.75 13.33
CA PRO A 512 -3.88 -17.83 14.14
C PRO A 512 -4.19 -17.88 15.64
N VAL A 513 -5.28 -18.54 16.03
CA VAL A 513 -5.75 -18.64 17.42
C VAL A 513 -6.27 -20.04 17.71
N ASN A 514 -6.38 -20.35 18.98
CA ASN A 514 -6.95 -21.62 19.45
C ASN A 514 -8.38 -21.81 18.92
N ILE A 515 -8.67 -23.06 18.52
CA ILE A 515 -10.01 -23.52 18.15
C ILE A 515 -10.74 -23.96 19.41
N ASP A 516 -12.05 -23.70 19.45
CA ASP A 516 -12.89 -24.13 20.57
C ASP A 516 -12.87 -25.66 20.75
N ALA A 517 -12.92 -26.10 21.99
CA ALA A 517 -12.91 -27.51 22.33
C ALA A 517 -14.19 -28.22 21.78
N PRO A 518 -14.10 -29.51 21.44
CA PRO A 518 -15.27 -30.25 20.95
C PRO A 518 -16.35 -30.36 22.03
N ASP A 519 -17.58 -30.10 21.66
CA ASP A 519 -18.76 -30.23 22.52
C ASP A 519 -19.77 -31.24 21.94
N ASP A 520 -20.93 -31.37 22.57
CA ASP A 520 -21.99 -32.29 22.16
C ASP A 520 -23.12 -31.63 21.37
N VAL A 521 -23.05 -30.32 21.13
CA VAL A 521 -24.12 -29.54 20.49
C VAL A 521 -23.72 -29.11 19.08
N ASN A 522 -22.49 -28.57 18.91
CA ASN A 522 -22.08 -27.93 17.69
C ASN A 522 -20.75 -28.45 17.15
N ASN A 523 -20.69 -28.63 15.84
CA ASN A 523 -19.40 -28.87 15.18
C ASN A 523 -18.52 -27.61 15.25
N LYS A 524 -17.28 -27.78 15.67
CA LYS A 524 -16.30 -26.68 15.76
C LYS A 524 -15.55 -26.47 14.46
N ILE A 525 -15.44 -27.52 13.66
CA ILE A 525 -14.88 -27.52 12.31
C ILE A 525 -16.00 -27.93 11.34
N THR A 526 -16.11 -27.18 10.24
CA THR A 526 -16.98 -27.52 9.11
C THR A 526 -16.30 -27.08 7.80
N SER A 527 -16.76 -27.53 6.64
CA SER A 527 -16.23 -27.04 5.37
C SER A 527 -17.31 -26.61 4.39
N SER A 528 -16.89 -25.88 3.34
CA SER A 528 -17.69 -25.74 2.14
C SER A 528 -17.82 -27.08 1.40
N THR A 529 -18.76 -27.14 0.48
CA THR A 529 -19.09 -28.36 -0.26
C THR A 529 -18.03 -28.71 -1.31
N PHE A 530 -17.69 -29.99 -1.40
CA PHE A 530 -16.82 -30.56 -2.42
C PHE A 530 -17.36 -31.96 -2.86
N THR A 531 -16.86 -32.48 -3.97
CA THR A 531 -17.21 -33.83 -4.45
C THR A 531 -16.19 -34.84 -3.95
N TYR A 532 -16.68 -35.95 -3.38
CA TYR A 532 -15.87 -37.06 -2.94
C TYR A 532 -16.62 -38.37 -3.25
N LEU A 533 -16.00 -39.32 -3.96
CA LEU A 533 -16.61 -40.55 -4.47
C LEU A 533 -17.93 -40.27 -5.22
N ASN A 534 -17.90 -39.26 -6.12
CA ASN A 534 -19.06 -38.81 -6.89
C ASN A 534 -20.26 -38.33 -6.03
N ARG A 535 -20.04 -37.93 -4.79
CA ARG A 535 -21.07 -37.44 -3.87
C ARG A 535 -20.74 -36.02 -3.39
N SER A 536 -21.76 -35.23 -3.12
CA SER A 536 -21.62 -33.90 -2.53
C SER A 536 -21.38 -34.05 -1.03
N CYS A 537 -20.20 -33.59 -0.56
CA CYS A 537 -19.70 -33.83 0.78
C CYS A 537 -19.22 -32.56 1.46
N ILE A 538 -19.11 -32.63 2.78
CA ILE A 538 -18.46 -31.64 3.63
C ILE A 538 -17.53 -32.34 4.62
N LEU A 539 -16.53 -31.60 5.13
CA LEU A 539 -15.79 -31.97 6.32
C LEU A 539 -16.53 -31.45 7.56
N ARG A 540 -16.56 -32.21 8.64
CA ARG A 540 -16.94 -31.73 9.96
C ARG A 540 -16.23 -32.54 11.05
N ASN A 541 -16.06 -31.97 12.24
CA ASN A 541 -15.63 -32.79 13.37
C ASN A 541 -16.80 -33.58 13.94
N ARG A 542 -16.53 -34.80 14.39
CA ARG A 542 -17.50 -35.61 15.14
C ARG A 542 -17.75 -34.94 16.51
N LEU A 543 -19.01 -34.88 16.91
CA LEU A 543 -19.40 -34.30 18.22
C LEU A 543 -18.62 -34.99 19.35
N ARG A 544 -18.22 -34.22 20.37
CA ARG A 544 -17.42 -34.65 21.54
C ARG A 544 -16.00 -35.13 21.20
N THR A 545 -15.56 -35.03 19.94
CA THR A 545 -14.22 -35.47 19.53
C THR A 545 -13.57 -34.44 18.60
N ASN A 546 -12.26 -34.49 18.48
CA ASN A 546 -11.48 -33.69 17.55
C ASN A 546 -11.25 -34.40 16.19
N ILE A 547 -11.88 -35.58 15.97
CA ILE A 547 -11.74 -36.36 14.73
C ILE A 547 -12.57 -35.71 13.61
N ILE A 548 -11.99 -35.56 12.44
CA ILE A 548 -12.63 -35.01 11.24
C ILE A 548 -13.17 -36.16 10.41
N GLU A 549 -14.42 -36.06 9.99
CA GLU A 549 -15.14 -37.01 9.13
C GLU A 549 -15.57 -36.33 7.83
N ILE A 550 -15.73 -37.12 6.76
CA ILE A 550 -16.34 -36.71 5.49
C ILE A 550 -17.79 -37.16 5.50
N ILE A 551 -18.71 -36.21 5.36
CA ILE A 551 -20.16 -36.44 5.43
C ILE A 551 -20.77 -36.27 4.05
N ASP A 552 -21.60 -37.23 3.64
CA ASP A 552 -22.50 -37.11 2.50
C ASP A 552 -23.67 -36.19 2.86
N LEU A 553 -23.82 -35.08 2.15
CA LEU A 553 -24.88 -34.09 2.39
C LEU A 553 -26.29 -34.63 2.13
N SER A 554 -26.43 -35.63 1.25
CA SER A 554 -27.73 -36.20 0.90
C SER A 554 -28.28 -37.15 1.99
N THR A 555 -27.38 -37.88 2.66
CA THR A 555 -27.73 -38.88 3.67
C THR A 555 -27.42 -38.45 5.09
N ASN A 556 -26.64 -37.37 5.25
CA ASN A 556 -26.06 -36.92 6.52
C ASN A 556 -25.28 -37.99 7.29
N LYS A 557 -24.72 -38.96 6.55
CA LYS A 557 -23.92 -40.09 7.12
C LYS A 557 -22.45 -39.92 6.74
N PRO A 558 -21.54 -40.40 7.59
CA PRO A 558 -20.12 -40.38 7.27
C PRO A 558 -19.82 -41.38 6.13
N ILE A 559 -19.03 -40.91 5.15
CA ILE A 559 -18.41 -41.77 4.12
C ILE A 559 -17.03 -42.21 4.62
N ILE A 560 -16.31 -41.30 5.29
CA ILE A 560 -15.05 -41.55 5.97
C ILE A 560 -15.19 -41.12 7.42
N ASP A 561 -15.01 -42.04 8.35
CA ASP A 561 -15.16 -41.81 9.79
C ASP A 561 -13.99 -41.06 10.41
N ASN A 562 -12.82 -41.07 9.78
CA ASN A 562 -11.61 -40.40 10.23
C ASN A 562 -10.71 -40.07 9.03
N ILE A 563 -10.69 -38.83 8.62
CA ILE A 563 -9.78 -38.29 7.60
C ILE A 563 -8.68 -37.45 8.23
N GLY A 564 -8.73 -37.22 9.54
CA GLY A 564 -7.77 -36.40 10.25
C GLY A 564 -8.31 -35.91 11.60
N SER A 565 -7.64 -34.93 12.16
CA SER A 565 -8.02 -34.35 13.45
C SER A 565 -7.64 -32.87 13.54
N TYR A 566 -8.27 -32.16 14.44
CA TYR A 566 -7.83 -30.83 14.83
C TYR A 566 -7.36 -30.78 16.29
N ASN A 567 -6.42 -29.90 16.56
CA ASN A 567 -5.96 -29.58 17.90
C ASN A 567 -6.54 -28.24 18.36
N VAL A 568 -6.73 -28.08 19.64
CA VAL A 568 -7.20 -26.80 20.22
C VAL A 568 -6.19 -25.67 20.03
N ASP A 569 -4.93 -25.97 19.71
CA ASP A 569 -3.89 -24.99 19.39
C ASP A 569 -4.08 -24.25 18.05
N GLY A 570 -5.11 -24.61 17.28
CA GLY A 570 -5.38 -24.04 15.97
C GLY A 570 -4.86 -24.85 14.79
N THR A 571 -4.34 -26.06 15.00
CA THR A 571 -3.82 -26.91 13.93
C THR A 571 -4.86 -27.95 13.52
N LEU A 572 -5.19 -28.04 12.23
CA LEU A 572 -6.01 -29.09 11.63
C LEU A 572 -5.14 -29.88 10.67
N THR A 573 -5.13 -31.21 10.82
CA THR A 573 -4.41 -32.14 9.95
C THR A 573 -5.40 -33.03 9.22
N LEU A 574 -5.31 -33.10 7.90
CA LEU A 574 -6.04 -34.05 7.04
C LEU A 574 -5.03 -35.00 6.41
N ILE A 575 -5.33 -36.30 6.43
CA ILE A 575 -4.41 -37.35 5.96
C ILE A 575 -5.05 -38.08 4.77
N GLY A 576 -4.35 -38.06 3.62
CA GLY A 576 -4.84 -38.71 2.40
C GLY A 576 -6.12 -38.10 1.83
N PHE A 577 -6.37 -36.82 2.07
CA PHE A 577 -7.56 -36.14 1.57
C PHE A 577 -7.49 -35.91 0.05
N ALA A 578 -8.51 -36.38 -0.68
CA ALA A 578 -8.54 -36.42 -2.15
C ALA A 578 -9.89 -35.94 -2.71
N PRO A 579 -10.21 -34.62 -2.61
CA PRO A 579 -11.44 -34.11 -3.20
C PRO A 579 -11.37 -34.18 -4.73
N GLU A 580 -12.43 -34.66 -5.39
CA GLU A 580 -12.50 -34.83 -6.85
C GLU A 580 -12.80 -33.52 -7.57
N SER A 581 -13.68 -32.67 -6.99
CA SER A 581 -14.00 -31.36 -7.48
C SER A 581 -14.49 -30.45 -6.33
N ILE A 582 -14.52 -29.16 -6.58
CA ILE A 582 -14.96 -28.14 -5.59
C ILE A 582 -16.23 -27.50 -6.12
N ALA A 583 -17.24 -27.40 -5.27
CA ALA A 583 -18.50 -26.77 -5.63
C ALA A 583 -18.37 -25.25 -5.78
N GLY A 584 -19.23 -24.63 -6.60
CA GLY A 584 -19.33 -23.17 -6.72
C GLY A 584 -18.32 -22.51 -7.66
N GLY A 585 -17.59 -23.28 -8.49
CA GLY A 585 -16.68 -22.70 -9.49
C GLY A 585 -15.43 -22.03 -8.90
N VAL A 586 -15.11 -22.31 -7.63
CA VAL A 586 -13.93 -21.81 -6.93
C VAL A 586 -12.81 -22.85 -6.92
N SER A 587 -11.57 -22.43 -6.73
CA SER A 587 -10.39 -23.32 -6.70
C SER A 587 -9.99 -23.77 -5.28
N PHE A 588 -10.79 -23.48 -4.26
CA PHE A 588 -10.48 -23.74 -2.86
C PHE A 588 -11.67 -24.26 -2.07
N ILE A 589 -11.39 -25.03 -1.01
CA ILE A 589 -12.37 -25.46 -0.02
C ILE A 589 -12.23 -24.54 1.19
N LYS A 590 -13.32 -23.88 1.61
CA LYS A 590 -13.36 -23.11 2.87
C LYS A 590 -13.44 -24.11 4.03
N ILE A 591 -12.53 -24.03 4.98
CA ILE A 591 -12.57 -24.82 6.21
C ILE A 591 -12.83 -23.85 7.36
N PHE A 592 -14.03 -23.92 7.91
CA PHE A 592 -14.49 -23.05 9.01
C PHE A 592 -14.07 -23.62 10.36
N ALA A 593 -13.65 -22.73 11.25
CA ALA A 593 -13.36 -23.05 12.63
C ALA A 593 -13.98 -22.01 13.56
N VAL A 594 -14.44 -22.46 14.72
CA VAL A 594 -14.95 -21.58 15.78
C VAL A 594 -13.77 -21.22 16.69
N PRO A 595 -13.37 -19.94 16.83
CA PRO A 595 -12.31 -19.56 17.74
C PRO A 595 -12.72 -19.75 19.19
N ALA A 596 -11.82 -20.27 20.03
CA ALA A 596 -12.06 -20.47 21.45
C ALA A 596 -12.36 -19.14 22.19
N ASN A 597 -11.78 -18.04 21.70
CA ASN A 597 -12.09 -16.70 22.17
C ASN A 597 -12.64 -15.84 21.01
N GLN A 598 -13.94 -15.71 20.96
CA GLN A 598 -14.60 -14.86 19.95
C GLN A 598 -14.48 -13.35 20.23
N SER A 599 -13.96 -12.94 21.39
CA SER A 599 -13.81 -11.53 21.75
C SER A 599 -12.61 -10.87 21.08
N ALA A 600 -11.58 -11.66 20.79
CA ALA A 600 -10.38 -11.18 20.13
C ALA A 600 -9.71 -12.30 19.31
N ILE A 601 -9.29 -11.95 18.09
CA ILE A 601 -8.47 -12.81 17.22
C ILE A 601 -7.20 -12.04 16.93
N SER A 602 -6.05 -12.52 17.41
CA SER A 602 -4.75 -11.90 17.19
C SER A 602 -3.93 -12.77 16.25
N PRO A 603 -3.60 -12.29 15.04
CA PRO A 603 -2.79 -13.04 14.11
C PRO A 603 -1.36 -13.16 14.61
N VAL A 604 -0.70 -14.27 14.28
CA VAL A 604 0.73 -14.49 14.52
C VAL A 604 1.53 -14.10 13.29
N ARG A 605 2.71 -13.53 13.49
CA ARG A 605 3.77 -13.17 12.53
C ARG A 605 3.34 -12.97 11.07
N ASP A 606 3.18 -14.07 10.32
CA ASP A 606 2.89 -14.14 8.89
C ASP A 606 1.39 -14.27 8.57
N SER A 607 0.53 -14.13 9.57
CA SER A 607 -0.93 -14.23 9.39
C SER A 607 -1.57 -12.86 9.25
N ILE A 608 -2.56 -12.78 8.35
CA ILE A 608 -3.40 -11.60 8.12
C ILE A 608 -4.86 -12.01 8.27
N LEU A 609 -5.65 -11.19 8.96
CA LEU A 609 -7.08 -11.37 9.05
C LEU A 609 -7.77 -10.62 7.91
N GLN A 610 -8.56 -11.32 7.11
CA GLN A 610 -9.36 -10.72 6.04
C GLN A 610 -10.85 -10.87 6.33
N TYR A 611 -11.64 -9.94 5.86
CA TYR A 611 -13.09 -10.00 5.99
C TYR A 611 -13.71 -10.83 4.86
N ASP A 612 -14.59 -11.78 5.20
CA ASP A 612 -15.44 -12.45 4.21
C ASP A 612 -16.90 -11.95 4.36
N GLU A 613 -17.26 -10.99 3.51
CA GLU A 613 -18.59 -10.43 3.48
C GLU A 613 -19.65 -11.46 3.05
N GLN A 614 -19.31 -12.38 2.14
CA GLN A 614 -20.24 -13.39 1.62
C GLN A 614 -20.67 -14.39 2.69
N GLU A 615 -19.79 -14.70 3.64
CA GLU A 615 -20.07 -15.61 4.75
C GLU A 615 -20.58 -14.86 6.00
N SER A 616 -20.75 -13.54 5.91
CA SER A 616 -21.25 -12.71 7.01
C SER A 616 -22.72 -12.42 6.87
N SER A 617 -23.44 -12.38 7.98
CA SER A 617 -24.86 -12.04 8.00
C SER A 617 -25.15 -10.84 8.90
N PHE A 618 -26.13 -10.02 8.48
CA PHE A 618 -26.55 -8.83 9.21
C PHE A 618 -28.07 -8.87 9.39
N ARG A 619 -28.54 -8.76 10.62
CA ARG A 619 -29.97 -8.79 10.93
C ARG A 619 -30.33 -7.69 11.92
N GLY A 620 -31.26 -6.84 11.52
CA GLY A 620 -31.86 -5.85 12.41
C GLY A 620 -33.20 -6.37 12.95
N ASN A 621 -33.36 -6.41 14.26
CA ASN A 621 -34.61 -6.74 14.92
C ASN A 621 -35.32 -5.45 15.34
N VAL A 622 -36.53 -5.25 14.84
CA VAL A 622 -37.34 -4.07 15.22
C VAL A 622 -37.84 -4.23 16.66
N VAL A 623 -37.50 -3.24 17.49
CA VAL A 623 -38.03 -3.15 18.85
C VAL A 623 -39.13 -2.12 18.83
N SER A 624 -40.41 -2.56 19.03
CA SER A 624 -41.53 -1.65 19.23
C SER A 624 -41.38 -0.97 20.59
N SER A 625 -41.43 0.36 20.63
CA SER A 625 -41.64 1.09 21.89
C SER A 625 -42.98 0.68 22.45
N THR A 626 -42.98 -0.12 23.51
CA THR A 626 -44.18 -0.30 24.35
C THR A 626 -44.42 0.98 25.15
#